data_a809f2d0ea770f5a8a102317ab2b4dfb
#
_entry.id   a809f2d0ea770f5a8a102317ab2b4dfb
#
_cell.length_a   1.000
_cell.length_b   1.000
_cell.length_c   1.000
_cell.angle_alpha   90.00
_cell.angle_beta   90.00
_cell.angle_gamma   90.00
#
_symmetry.space_group_name_H-M   'P 1'
#
loop_
_entity.id
_entity.type
_entity.pdbx_description
1 polymer ?
#
loop_
_entity_poly.entity_id
_entity_poly.type
_entity_poly.pdbx_seq_one_letter_code
_entity_poly.pdbx_strand_id
1 'polypeptide(L)'
;MTIASWQGWAACVALGYGAMCLLMGATQRNFIYFPQPAADPTNQLVLQVAGIKVLVAHRPHPGPRALIYFGGNAEDVSLTRADLAALLPDTALYLLHYRGYGGSQGTPSEAAIRADAQALLALVSQHHSAISVVGRSLGTGPAVHLAATQPVQRLVLLVPFDSLLAVARGAMPWLP
;
A
#
# COMPACT_ATOMS: atom_id res chain seq x y z
N MET A 1 -16.08 -31.46 40.53
CA MET A 1 -16.27 -31.05 39.13
C MET A 1 -16.23 -32.28 38.26
N THR A 2 -17.30 -32.62 37.57
CA THR A 2 -17.42 -33.83 36.76
C THR A 2 -16.69 -33.62 35.41
N ILE A 3 -16.18 -34.71 34.81
CA ILE A 3 -15.47 -34.70 33.51
C ILE A 3 -16.30 -34.02 32.42
N ALA A 4 -17.66 -34.19 32.45
CA ALA A 4 -18.58 -33.53 31.53
C ALA A 4 -18.56 -31.97 31.63
N SER A 5 -18.33 -31.39 32.80
CA SER A 5 -18.21 -29.95 32.98
C SER A 5 -16.89 -29.40 32.42
N TRP A 6 -15.82 -30.17 32.47
CA TRP A 6 -14.52 -29.79 31.93
C TRP A 6 -14.50 -29.77 30.40
N GLN A 7 -15.11 -30.77 29.78
CA GLN A 7 -15.28 -30.84 28.31
C GLN A 7 -16.15 -29.70 27.78
N GLY A 8 -17.21 -29.31 28.52
CA GLY A 8 -18.05 -28.18 28.18
C GLY A 8 -17.28 -26.85 28.19
N TRP A 9 -16.45 -26.63 29.22
CA TRP A 9 -15.61 -25.42 29.28
C TRP A 9 -14.54 -25.39 28.19
N ALA A 10 -13.90 -26.51 27.90
CA ALA A 10 -12.92 -26.60 26.80
C ALA A 10 -13.55 -26.32 25.43
N ALA A 11 -14.76 -26.83 25.19
CA ALA A 11 -15.50 -26.55 23.97
C ALA A 11 -15.87 -25.07 23.85
N CYS A 12 -16.34 -24.41 24.90
CA CYS A 12 -16.64 -22.97 24.89
C CYS A 12 -15.41 -22.12 24.61
N VAL A 13 -14.25 -22.45 25.21
CA VAL A 13 -12.98 -21.76 24.97
C VAL A 13 -12.54 -21.94 23.52
N ALA A 14 -12.61 -23.15 22.97
CA ALA A 14 -12.25 -23.42 21.58
C ALA A 14 -13.15 -22.69 20.59
N LEU A 15 -14.48 -22.67 20.82
CA LEU A 15 -15.42 -21.93 20.00
C LEU A 15 -15.20 -20.42 20.10
N GLY A 16 -14.96 -19.89 21.28
CA GLY A 16 -14.64 -18.47 21.49
C GLY A 16 -13.37 -18.04 20.75
N TYR A 17 -12.32 -18.85 20.85
CA TYR A 17 -11.07 -18.62 20.13
C TYR A 17 -11.27 -18.70 18.60
N GLY A 18 -11.98 -19.70 18.12
CA GLY A 18 -12.32 -19.82 16.69
C GLY A 18 -13.13 -18.64 16.17
N ALA A 19 -14.14 -18.19 16.94
CA ALA A 19 -14.93 -17.00 16.59
C ALA A 19 -14.05 -15.73 16.55
N MET A 20 -13.15 -15.57 17.51
CA MET A 20 -12.18 -14.47 17.52
C MET A 20 -11.27 -14.50 16.28
N CYS A 21 -10.72 -15.65 15.93
CA CYS A 21 -9.87 -15.79 14.74
C CYS A 21 -10.64 -15.44 13.45
N LEU A 22 -11.89 -15.90 13.33
CA LEU A 22 -12.75 -15.58 12.20
C LEU A 22 -13.05 -14.08 12.13
N LEU A 23 -13.38 -13.45 13.26
CA LEU A 23 -13.64 -12.01 13.33
C LEU A 23 -12.39 -11.21 12.93
N MET A 24 -11.24 -11.57 13.48
CA MET A 24 -9.98 -10.91 13.10
C MET A 24 -9.65 -11.11 11.62
N GLY A 25 -9.82 -12.31 11.08
CA GLY A 25 -9.64 -12.56 9.66
C GLY A 25 -10.57 -11.72 8.78
N ALA A 26 -11.83 -11.54 9.19
CA ALA A 26 -12.80 -10.72 8.47
C ALA A 26 -12.52 -9.21 8.55
N THR A 27 -11.97 -8.75 9.68
CA THR A 27 -11.77 -7.32 9.97
C THR A 27 -10.32 -6.84 9.81
N GLN A 28 -9.35 -7.74 9.58
CA GLN A 28 -7.92 -7.41 9.51
C GLN A 28 -7.58 -6.24 8.58
N ARG A 29 -8.32 -6.08 7.48
CA ARG A 29 -8.08 -4.97 6.55
C ARG A 29 -8.29 -3.60 7.21
N ASN A 30 -9.24 -3.47 8.12
CA ASN A 30 -9.51 -2.23 8.85
C ASN A 30 -8.39 -1.89 9.85
N PHE A 31 -7.59 -2.88 10.24
CA PHE A 31 -6.42 -2.68 11.09
C PHE A 31 -5.13 -2.47 10.29
N ILE A 32 -5.12 -2.81 9.00
CA ILE A 32 -3.95 -2.67 8.14
C ILE A 32 -4.03 -1.38 7.32
N TYR A 33 -5.20 -1.02 6.78
CA TYR A 33 -5.35 0.10 5.87
C TYR A 33 -6.14 1.23 6.53
N PHE A 34 -5.56 2.44 6.49
CA PHE A 34 -6.16 3.66 7.04
C PHE A 34 -6.30 4.71 5.94
N PRO A 35 -7.33 4.60 5.08
CA PRO A 35 -7.52 5.52 3.95
C PRO A 35 -7.57 6.97 4.39
N GLN A 36 -6.80 7.83 3.70
CA GLN A 36 -6.78 9.26 3.89
C GLN A 36 -7.37 9.96 2.66
N PRO A 37 -8.14 11.04 2.81
CA PRO A 37 -8.52 11.89 1.68
C PRO A 37 -7.29 12.60 1.11
N ALA A 38 -7.35 13.04 -0.15
CA ALA A 38 -6.34 13.93 -0.70
C ALA A 38 -6.60 15.36 -0.22
N ALA A 39 -5.64 15.97 0.48
CA ALA A 39 -5.69 17.38 0.88
C ALA A 39 -5.47 18.30 -0.35
N ASP A 40 -4.67 17.84 -1.31
CA ASP A 40 -4.48 18.53 -2.59
C ASP A 40 -4.94 17.63 -3.76
N PRO A 41 -6.18 17.78 -4.22
CA PRO A 41 -6.72 17.02 -5.34
C PRO A 41 -6.28 17.55 -6.72
N THR A 42 -5.44 18.58 -6.77
CA THR A 42 -4.96 19.14 -8.03
C THR A 42 -3.92 18.25 -8.69
N ASN A 43 -3.79 18.35 -10.02
CA ASN A 43 -2.81 17.61 -10.79
C ASN A 43 -2.85 16.10 -10.53
N GLN A 44 -4.03 15.53 -10.58
CA GLN A 44 -4.22 14.08 -10.50
C GLN A 44 -4.31 13.47 -11.90
N LEU A 45 -3.59 12.36 -12.08
CA LEU A 45 -3.72 11.50 -13.23
C LEU A 45 -4.67 10.35 -12.89
N VAL A 46 -5.51 9.97 -13.83
CA VAL A 46 -6.43 8.84 -13.67
C VAL A 46 -5.83 7.62 -14.33
N LEU A 47 -5.60 6.57 -13.53
CA LEU A 47 -5.20 5.26 -13.99
C LEU A 47 -6.41 4.31 -13.96
N GLN A 48 -6.67 3.62 -15.06
CA GLN A 48 -7.72 2.59 -15.11
C GLN A 48 -7.11 1.20 -14.97
N VAL A 49 -7.46 0.48 -13.90
CA VAL A 49 -6.95 -0.86 -13.62
C VAL A 49 -8.12 -1.81 -13.41
N ALA A 50 -8.34 -2.71 -14.36
CA ALA A 50 -9.45 -3.67 -14.33
C ALA A 50 -10.82 -3.00 -14.06
N GLY A 51 -11.09 -1.86 -14.71
CA GLY A 51 -12.32 -1.10 -14.57
C GLY A 51 -12.43 -0.26 -13.30
N ILE A 52 -11.42 -0.24 -12.45
CA ILE A 52 -11.35 0.57 -11.24
C ILE A 52 -10.55 1.85 -11.53
N LYS A 53 -11.11 3.00 -11.17
CA LYS A 53 -10.43 4.30 -11.23
C LYS A 53 -9.48 4.44 -10.04
N VAL A 54 -8.19 4.52 -10.32
CA VAL A 54 -7.13 4.76 -9.33
C VAL A 54 -6.51 6.12 -9.63
N LEU A 55 -6.30 6.94 -8.60
CA LEU A 55 -5.74 8.28 -8.74
C LEU A 55 -4.25 8.27 -8.43
N VAL A 56 -3.52 9.11 -9.14
CA VAL A 56 -2.08 9.31 -8.99
C VAL A 56 -1.84 10.81 -8.82
N ALA A 57 -1.31 11.24 -7.69
CA ALA A 57 -0.85 12.61 -7.54
C ALA A 57 0.37 12.79 -8.45
N HIS A 58 0.28 13.72 -9.40
CA HIS A 58 1.20 13.81 -10.52
C HIS A 58 1.84 15.19 -10.63
N ARG A 59 3.12 15.23 -10.96
CA ARG A 59 3.81 16.41 -11.44
C ARG A 59 4.48 16.06 -12.77
N PRO A 60 4.00 16.58 -13.91
CA PRO A 60 4.60 16.32 -15.21
C PRO A 60 5.99 16.94 -15.33
N HIS A 61 6.89 16.26 -16.04
CA HIS A 61 8.17 16.77 -16.46
C HIS A 61 8.57 16.09 -17.77
N PRO A 62 9.05 16.83 -18.80
CA PRO A 62 9.31 16.26 -20.13
C PRO A 62 10.60 15.44 -20.24
N GLY A 63 11.44 15.42 -19.20
CA GLY A 63 12.72 14.70 -19.20
C GLY A 63 12.59 13.19 -19.07
N PRO A 64 13.70 12.45 -19.23
CA PRO A 64 13.71 10.99 -19.16
C PRO A 64 13.53 10.42 -17.75
N ARG A 65 13.67 11.25 -16.71
CA ARG A 65 13.62 10.83 -15.32
C ARG A 65 12.21 10.87 -14.75
N ALA A 66 11.81 9.79 -14.13
CA ALA A 66 10.57 9.71 -13.36
C ALA A 66 10.80 9.07 -11.99
N LEU A 67 9.99 9.46 -11.03
CA LEU A 67 9.88 8.85 -9.71
C LEU A 67 8.47 8.31 -9.52
N ILE A 68 8.37 7.02 -9.22
CA ILE A 68 7.14 6.41 -8.71
C ILE A 68 7.27 6.31 -7.20
N TYR A 69 6.28 6.81 -6.49
CA TYR A 69 6.25 6.82 -5.04
C TYR A 69 5.05 6.04 -4.50
N PHE A 70 5.32 5.14 -3.57
CA PHE A 70 4.32 4.40 -2.81
C PHE A 70 4.38 4.85 -1.36
N GLY A 71 3.33 5.50 -0.91
CA GLY A 71 3.22 6.08 0.42
C GLY A 71 3.12 5.06 1.53
N GLY A 72 3.29 5.54 2.75
CA GLY A 72 3.02 4.77 3.97
C GLY A 72 1.54 4.55 4.21
N ASN A 73 1.24 3.72 5.21
CA ASN A 73 -0.12 3.60 5.69
C ASN A 73 -0.58 4.94 6.31
N ALA A 74 -1.83 5.31 6.13
CA ALA A 74 -2.38 6.60 6.58
C ALA A 74 -1.68 7.86 5.99
N GLU A 75 -0.91 7.72 4.90
CA GLU A 75 -0.26 8.85 4.24
C GLU A 75 -1.14 9.44 3.15
N ASP A 76 -1.28 10.76 3.16
CA ASP A 76 -1.76 11.53 2.02
C ASP A 76 -0.59 11.89 1.10
N VAL A 77 -0.41 11.14 0.04
CA VAL A 77 0.70 11.33 -0.91
C VAL A 77 0.59 12.63 -1.72
N SER A 78 -0.58 13.29 -1.73
CA SER A 78 -0.73 14.59 -2.40
C SER A 78 0.11 15.68 -1.72
N LEU A 79 0.29 15.61 -0.41
CA LEU A 79 1.17 16.51 0.35
C LEU A 79 2.65 16.19 0.08
N THR A 80 3.03 14.92 0.09
CA THR A 80 4.41 14.48 -0.22
C THR A 80 4.86 14.90 -1.62
N ARG A 81 3.92 15.08 -2.56
CA ARG A 81 4.22 15.54 -3.92
C ARG A 81 4.92 16.91 -3.94
N ALA A 82 4.48 17.86 -3.12
CA ALA A 82 5.05 19.19 -3.07
C ALA A 82 6.52 19.16 -2.60
N ASP A 83 6.81 18.39 -1.55
CA ASP A 83 8.16 18.24 -1.01
C ASP A 83 9.09 17.56 -2.02
N LEU A 84 8.64 16.49 -2.65
CA LEU A 84 9.42 15.80 -3.70
C LEU A 84 9.63 16.69 -4.93
N ALA A 85 8.67 17.53 -5.29
CA ALA A 85 8.80 18.48 -6.39
C ALA A 85 9.90 19.52 -6.14
N ALA A 86 10.03 19.98 -4.90
CA ALA A 86 11.10 20.91 -4.52
C ALA A 86 12.48 20.23 -4.53
N LEU A 87 12.56 18.98 -4.08
CA LEU A 87 13.81 18.22 -4.01
C LEU A 87 14.29 17.72 -5.38
N LEU A 88 13.37 17.45 -6.30
CA LEU A 88 13.66 16.79 -7.58
C LEU A 88 13.09 17.61 -8.76
N PRO A 89 13.59 18.86 -9.01
CA PRO A 89 13.01 19.77 -9.98
C PRO A 89 12.92 19.20 -11.41
N ASP A 90 13.87 18.38 -11.80
CA ASP A 90 14.00 17.80 -13.16
C ASP A 90 13.48 16.36 -13.27
N THR A 91 12.49 15.96 -12.48
CA THR A 91 11.99 14.57 -12.43
C THR A 91 10.47 14.57 -12.45
N ALA A 92 9.84 13.82 -13.34
CA ALA A 92 8.40 13.60 -13.31
C ALA A 92 8.02 12.80 -12.04
N LEU A 93 6.93 13.17 -11.37
CA LEU A 93 6.51 12.54 -10.13
C LEU A 93 5.16 11.84 -10.31
N TYR A 94 5.06 10.61 -9.82
CA TYR A 94 3.87 9.76 -9.86
C TYR A 94 3.68 9.10 -8.49
N LEU A 95 2.80 9.66 -7.67
CA LEU A 95 2.53 9.20 -6.31
C LEU A 95 1.17 8.51 -6.28
N LEU A 96 1.17 7.21 -6.05
CA LEU A 96 -0.03 6.38 -6.12
C LEU A 96 -0.93 6.57 -4.88
N HIS A 97 -2.17 6.99 -5.10
CA HIS A 97 -3.22 6.83 -4.10
C HIS A 97 -3.76 5.39 -4.17
N TYR A 98 -3.54 4.59 -3.15
CA TYR A 98 -4.08 3.23 -3.09
C TYR A 98 -5.60 3.23 -3.22
N ARG A 99 -6.19 2.11 -3.63
CA ARG A 99 -7.66 1.98 -3.68
C ARG A 99 -8.27 2.36 -2.34
N GLY A 100 -9.31 3.20 -2.35
CA GLY A 100 -9.93 3.79 -1.16
C GLY A 100 -9.23 5.03 -0.61
N TYR A 101 -8.00 5.36 -1.05
CA TYR A 101 -7.23 6.55 -0.62
C TYR A 101 -7.35 7.66 -1.65
N GLY A 102 -7.33 8.91 -1.21
CA GLY A 102 -7.21 10.10 -2.05
C GLY A 102 -8.29 10.27 -3.14
N GLY A 103 -9.41 9.56 -3.02
CA GLY A 103 -10.47 9.54 -4.02
C GLY A 103 -10.36 8.38 -5.04
N SER A 104 -9.38 7.50 -4.92
CA SER A 104 -9.30 6.25 -5.68
C SER A 104 -10.46 5.34 -5.32
N GLN A 105 -11.08 4.71 -6.33
CA GLN A 105 -12.16 3.76 -6.15
C GLN A 105 -11.67 2.41 -5.62
N GLY A 106 -12.60 1.57 -5.16
CA GLY A 106 -12.32 0.21 -4.73
C GLY A 106 -11.79 0.12 -3.30
N THR A 107 -11.31 -1.08 -2.95
CA THR A 107 -10.84 -1.43 -1.60
C THR A 107 -9.38 -1.84 -1.65
N PRO A 108 -8.55 -1.37 -0.71
CA PRO A 108 -7.13 -1.72 -0.71
C PRO A 108 -6.92 -3.20 -0.35
N SER A 109 -5.99 -3.83 -1.04
CA SER A 109 -5.46 -5.16 -0.72
C SER A 109 -4.08 -5.28 -1.32
N GLU A 110 -3.27 -6.22 -0.84
CA GLU A 110 -1.93 -6.44 -1.38
C GLU A 110 -1.97 -6.72 -2.89
N ALA A 111 -2.86 -7.61 -3.33
CA ALA A 111 -3.02 -7.95 -4.74
C ALA A 111 -3.46 -6.72 -5.58
N ALA A 112 -4.38 -5.90 -5.07
CA ALA A 112 -4.83 -4.70 -5.74
C ALA A 112 -3.69 -3.67 -5.87
N ILE A 113 -2.95 -3.43 -4.78
CA ILE A 113 -1.82 -2.48 -4.76
C ILE A 113 -0.73 -2.93 -5.73
N ARG A 114 -0.43 -4.22 -5.81
CA ARG A 114 0.55 -4.77 -6.78
C ARG A 114 0.08 -4.56 -8.22
N ALA A 115 -1.18 -4.85 -8.52
CA ALA A 115 -1.74 -4.65 -9.86
C ALA A 115 -1.73 -3.17 -10.27
N ASP A 116 -2.10 -2.28 -9.36
CA ASP A 116 -2.09 -0.83 -9.59
C ASP A 116 -0.67 -0.31 -9.79
N ALA A 117 0.31 -0.82 -9.02
CA ALA A 117 1.72 -0.48 -9.14
C ALA A 117 2.29 -0.90 -10.51
N GLN A 118 1.98 -2.13 -10.97
CA GLN A 118 2.40 -2.62 -12.29
C GLN A 118 1.79 -1.79 -13.42
N ALA A 119 0.51 -1.48 -13.34
CA ALA A 119 -0.16 -0.63 -14.33
C ALA A 119 0.43 0.78 -14.36
N LEU A 120 0.76 1.36 -13.20
CA LEU A 120 1.42 2.66 -13.12
C LEU A 120 2.81 2.62 -13.75
N LEU A 121 3.63 1.62 -13.44
CA LEU A 121 4.95 1.49 -14.05
C LEU A 121 4.85 1.34 -15.57
N ALA A 122 3.91 0.54 -16.08
CA ALA A 122 3.69 0.37 -17.51
C ALA A 122 3.32 1.70 -18.20
N LEU A 123 2.49 2.52 -17.55
CA LEU A 123 2.16 3.87 -18.04
C LEU A 123 3.39 4.78 -18.05
N VAL A 124 4.13 4.83 -16.95
CA VAL A 124 5.29 5.72 -16.78
C VAL A 124 6.41 5.36 -17.76
N SER A 125 6.60 4.06 -18.04
CA SER A 125 7.62 3.55 -18.95
C SER A 125 7.38 3.95 -20.43
N GLN A 126 6.16 4.39 -20.78
CA GLN A 126 5.87 4.89 -22.13
C GLN A 126 6.47 6.29 -22.37
N HIS A 127 6.75 7.03 -21.30
CA HIS A 127 7.18 8.44 -21.37
C HIS A 127 8.56 8.68 -20.78
N HIS A 128 9.06 7.77 -19.94
CA HIS A 128 10.31 7.94 -19.22
C HIS A 128 11.15 6.67 -19.25
N SER A 129 12.46 6.83 -19.49
CA SER A 129 13.41 5.71 -19.60
C SER A 129 14.23 5.48 -18.33
N ALA A 130 14.26 6.45 -17.41
CA ALA A 130 15.03 6.40 -16.18
C ALA A 130 14.10 6.49 -14.96
N ILE A 131 13.51 5.35 -14.58
CA ILE A 131 12.47 5.29 -13.55
C ILE A 131 13.08 4.84 -12.23
N SER A 132 12.94 5.68 -11.20
CA SER A 132 13.25 5.35 -9.82
C SER A 132 11.96 5.03 -9.06
N VAL A 133 12.02 4.08 -8.14
CA VAL A 133 10.88 3.68 -7.31
C VAL A 133 11.24 3.93 -5.85
N VAL A 134 10.33 4.58 -5.14
CA VAL A 134 10.44 4.82 -3.70
C VAL A 134 9.25 4.19 -3.00
N GLY A 135 9.51 3.41 -1.95
CA GLY A 135 8.48 2.86 -1.08
C GLY A 135 8.72 3.27 0.37
N ARG A 136 7.68 3.78 1.03
CA ARG A 136 7.72 4.13 2.45
C ARG A 136 6.79 3.22 3.25
N SER A 137 7.30 2.57 4.30
CA SER A 137 6.51 1.71 5.19
C SER A 137 5.65 0.72 4.37
N LEU A 138 4.33 0.79 4.40
CA LEU A 138 3.44 -0.05 3.60
C LEU A 138 3.84 -0.06 2.11
N GLY A 139 4.27 1.07 1.58
CA GLY A 139 4.69 1.23 0.19
C GLY A 139 5.96 0.49 -0.18
N THR A 140 6.72 -0.03 0.80
CA THR A 140 7.92 -0.83 0.50
C THR A 140 7.55 -2.17 -0.16
N GLY A 141 6.39 -2.75 0.17
CA GLY A 141 5.89 -3.98 -0.45
C GLY A 141 5.74 -3.88 -1.98
N PRO A 142 4.91 -2.97 -2.51
CA PRO A 142 4.79 -2.78 -3.95
C PRO A 142 6.08 -2.29 -4.61
N ALA A 143 6.90 -1.48 -3.94
CA ALA A 143 8.17 -1.02 -4.48
C ALA A 143 9.16 -2.17 -4.70
N VAL A 144 9.31 -3.06 -3.72
CA VAL A 144 10.15 -4.28 -3.83
C VAL A 144 9.60 -5.21 -4.90
N HIS A 145 8.27 -5.42 -4.93
CA HIS A 145 7.65 -6.27 -5.94
C HIS A 145 7.93 -5.77 -7.37
N LEU A 146 7.82 -4.47 -7.62
CA LEU A 146 8.17 -3.90 -8.93
C LEU A 146 9.65 -4.12 -9.26
N ALA A 147 10.56 -3.79 -8.36
CA ALA A 147 12.00 -3.92 -8.59
C ALA A 147 12.46 -5.38 -8.79
N ALA A 148 11.74 -6.33 -8.20
CA ALA A 148 12.02 -7.76 -8.37
C ALA A 148 11.50 -8.34 -9.71
N THR A 149 10.50 -7.69 -10.32
CA THR A 149 9.79 -8.24 -11.49
C THR A 149 9.93 -7.40 -12.75
N GLN A 150 10.38 -6.15 -12.62
CA GLN A 150 10.45 -5.18 -13.71
C GLN A 150 11.77 -4.39 -13.65
N PRO A 151 12.29 -3.94 -14.79
CA PRO A 151 13.48 -3.10 -14.81
C PRO A 151 13.17 -1.71 -14.23
N VAL A 152 13.77 -1.41 -13.08
CA VAL A 152 13.77 -0.08 -12.47
C VAL A 152 15.21 0.39 -12.29
N GLN A 153 15.47 1.68 -12.47
CA GLN A 153 16.82 2.22 -12.37
C GLN A 153 17.34 2.25 -10.93
N ARG A 154 16.46 2.61 -9.99
CA ARG A 154 16.78 2.69 -8.56
C ARG A 154 15.58 2.31 -7.72
N LEU A 155 15.85 1.63 -6.61
CA LEU A 155 14.89 1.36 -5.56
C LEU A 155 15.36 2.03 -4.26
N VAL A 156 14.47 2.80 -3.63
CA VAL A 156 14.70 3.41 -2.32
C VAL A 156 13.61 2.94 -1.37
N LEU A 157 13.99 2.42 -0.23
CA LEU A 157 13.08 1.94 0.80
C LEU A 157 13.24 2.79 2.07
N LEU A 158 12.14 3.37 2.51
CA LEU A 158 12.08 4.18 3.72
C LEU A 158 11.30 3.41 4.79
N VAL A 159 11.96 3.09 5.90
CA VAL A 159 11.39 2.31 7.02
C VAL A 159 10.77 0.99 6.53
N PRO A 160 11.53 0.14 5.83
CA PRO A 160 11.03 -1.15 5.36
C PRO A 160 10.78 -2.11 6.53
N PHE A 161 9.91 -3.09 6.29
CA PHE A 161 9.64 -4.20 7.22
C PHE A 161 9.58 -5.53 6.45
N ASP A 162 9.87 -6.63 7.12
CA ASP A 162 9.93 -7.95 6.49
C ASP A 162 8.53 -8.44 6.07
N SER A 163 7.56 -8.32 6.97
CA SER A 163 6.17 -8.65 6.70
C SER A 163 5.23 -7.98 7.70
N LEU A 164 3.97 -7.73 7.29
CA LEU A 164 2.94 -7.23 8.19
C LEU A 164 2.69 -8.19 9.36
N LEU A 165 2.85 -9.50 9.12
CA LEU A 165 2.73 -10.51 10.16
C LEU A 165 3.85 -10.38 11.20
N ALA A 166 5.10 -10.13 10.78
CA ALA A 166 6.21 -9.91 11.72
C ALA A 166 5.99 -8.65 12.56
N VAL A 167 5.51 -7.57 11.95
CA VAL A 167 5.14 -6.33 12.66
C VAL A 167 4.02 -6.59 13.67
N ALA A 168 2.95 -7.30 13.26
CA ALA A 168 1.83 -7.63 14.14
C ALA A 168 2.26 -8.51 15.34
N ARG A 169 3.09 -9.54 15.09
CA ARG A 169 3.63 -10.40 16.15
C ARG A 169 4.56 -9.64 17.10
N GLY A 170 5.34 -8.69 16.61
CA GLY A 170 6.18 -7.83 17.44
C GLY A 170 5.36 -6.92 18.37
N ALA A 171 4.26 -6.37 17.86
CA ALA A 171 3.37 -5.49 18.62
C ALA A 171 2.43 -6.26 19.57
N MET A 172 1.99 -7.46 19.17
CA MET A 172 1.01 -8.27 19.89
C MET A 172 1.40 -9.76 19.86
N PRO A 173 2.40 -10.19 20.67
CA PRO A 173 2.94 -11.56 20.62
C PRO A 173 1.93 -12.66 20.96
N TRP A 174 0.82 -12.30 21.60
CA TRP A 174 -0.26 -13.18 22.03
C TRP A 174 -1.36 -13.39 20.96
N LEU A 175 -1.30 -12.67 19.84
CA LEU A 175 -2.21 -12.89 18.72
C LEU A 175 -1.85 -14.18 17.96
N PRO A 176 -2.86 -14.95 17.54
CA PRO A 176 -2.67 -16.17 16.78
C PRO A 176 -2.10 -15.93 15.37
#